data_2ed1e37db8d60273489de8f90656accf
#
_entry.id   2ed1e37db8d60273489de8f90656accf
#
_cell.length_a   1.000
_cell.length_b   1.000
_cell.length_c   1.000
_cell.angle_alpha   90.00
_cell.angle_beta   90.00
_cell.angle_gamma   90.00
#
_symmetry.space_group_name_H-M   'P 1'
#
loop_
_entity.id
_entity.type
_entity.pdbx_description
1 polymer ?
#
loop_
_entity_poly.entity_id
_entity_poly.type
_entity_poly.pdbx_seq_one_letter_code
_entity_poly.pdbx_strand_id
1 'polypeptide(L)'
;MIIKKPAKPTNNAIAYIRVSSQRQVDEGVSIAAQTRRIKEYARFKSLILAKIDFIIEEGVSGGIPLWERSKGRHLKQRLATGDYSHLIIMKLDRAFRLTSDMLSTVDELAAADISLHIVDMNGEAVDTSSSMGRFFLTIMAAMAEMERGLVSERTKEGMNQLKADHKKFTHSIYGWDVDENGMLEPNWSEQNYIDYMKWQIDVNGMTTSSVARSLNRQGVKGKRGGKWQGNAITRTIKNTFHKERKKSPYPINWGSKPWHSH
;
A
#
# COMPACT_ATOMS: atom_id res chain seq x y z
N MET A 1 -15.96 5.11 -12.23
CA MET A 1 -16.57 6.31 -12.88
C MET A 1 -15.46 7.32 -13.08
N ILE A 2 -15.36 7.91 -14.28
CA ILE A 2 -14.34 8.88 -14.66
C ILE A 2 -14.95 10.27 -14.52
N ILE A 3 -14.20 11.19 -13.92
CA ILE A 3 -14.54 12.63 -13.87
C ILE A 3 -14.43 13.18 -15.30
N LYS A 4 -15.44 13.91 -15.77
CA LYS A 4 -15.45 14.48 -17.11
C LYS A 4 -14.93 15.91 -17.09
N LYS A 5 -14.12 16.23 -18.08
CA LYS A 5 -13.71 17.59 -18.36
C LYS A 5 -14.95 18.43 -18.78
N PRO A 6 -15.15 19.63 -18.20
CA PRO A 6 -16.17 20.55 -18.65
C PRO A 6 -15.99 20.89 -20.14
N ALA A 7 -17.09 20.96 -20.89
CA ALA A 7 -17.05 21.30 -22.32
C ALA A 7 -16.49 22.71 -22.58
N LYS A 8 -16.68 23.61 -21.61
CA LYS A 8 -16.05 24.95 -21.53
C LYS A 8 -15.71 25.22 -20.07
N PRO A 9 -14.57 25.92 -19.78
CA PRO A 9 -14.30 26.38 -18.43
C PRO A 9 -15.49 27.18 -17.88
N THR A 10 -15.95 26.87 -16.69
CA THR A 10 -17.04 27.55 -15.99
C THR A 10 -16.55 28.07 -14.65
N ASN A 11 -17.24 29.05 -14.08
CA ASN A 11 -16.99 29.43 -12.69
C ASN A 11 -17.80 28.59 -11.68
N ASN A 12 -18.47 27.54 -12.15
CA ASN A 12 -19.25 26.68 -11.27
C ASN A 12 -18.35 25.89 -10.34
N ALA A 13 -18.66 25.97 -9.08
CA ALA A 13 -17.93 25.28 -8.00
C ALA A 13 -18.85 24.32 -7.25
N ILE A 14 -18.26 23.24 -6.75
CA ILE A 14 -18.88 22.33 -5.81
C ILE A 14 -18.03 22.27 -4.55
N ALA A 15 -18.63 22.20 -3.38
CA ALA A 15 -17.93 22.20 -2.11
C ALA A 15 -18.11 20.86 -1.39
N TYR A 16 -17.02 20.36 -0.79
CA TYR A 16 -17.06 19.16 0.06
C TYR A 16 -16.66 19.51 1.49
N ILE A 17 -17.53 19.14 2.43
CA ILE A 17 -17.34 19.34 3.88
C ILE A 17 -17.45 17.98 4.56
N ARG A 18 -16.47 17.63 5.41
CA ARG A 18 -16.53 16.43 6.25
C ARG A 18 -16.41 16.81 7.73
N VAL A 19 -17.26 16.23 8.55
CA VAL A 19 -17.23 16.34 10.01
C VAL A 19 -17.24 14.95 10.64
N SER A 20 -16.41 14.72 11.66
CA SER A 20 -16.45 13.49 12.45
C SER A 20 -17.35 13.68 13.67
N SER A 21 -18.17 12.69 14.01
CA SER A 21 -19.18 12.74 15.08
C SER A 21 -18.64 13.10 16.48
N GLN A 22 -17.35 12.89 16.75
CA GLN A 22 -16.72 13.14 18.07
C GLN A 22 -16.01 14.50 18.20
N ARG A 23 -15.72 15.22 17.10
CA ARG A 23 -14.97 16.49 17.15
C ARG A 23 -15.78 17.75 16.95
N GLN A 24 -17.08 17.65 16.80
CA GLN A 24 -17.95 18.85 16.66
C GLN A 24 -17.98 19.73 17.91
N VAL A 25 -17.67 19.16 19.08
CA VAL A 25 -17.77 19.85 20.36
C VAL A 25 -16.49 20.57 20.77
N ASP A 26 -15.32 20.02 20.39
CA ASP A 26 -14.04 20.49 20.95
C ASP A 26 -13.29 21.53 20.10
N GLU A 27 -13.58 21.68 18.80
CA GLU A 27 -12.83 22.60 17.92
C GLU A 27 -13.64 23.79 17.39
N GLY A 28 -14.88 24.00 17.82
CA GLY A 28 -15.71 25.19 17.49
C GLY A 28 -16.01 25.39 15.99
N VAL A 29 -15.64 24.45 15.13
CA VAL A 29 -15.78 24.56 13.64
C VAL A 29 -17.04 23.81 13.20
N SER A 30 -18.20 24.41 13.47
CA SER A 30 -19.49 23.88 13.01
C SER A 30 -19.58 23.82 11.47
N ILE A 31 -20.43 22.94 10.93
CA ILE A 31 -20.77 22.90 9.49
C ILE A 31 -21.16 24.31 9.00
N ALA A 32 -21.91 25.06 9.82
CA ALA A 32 -22.33 26.41 9.49
C ALA A 32 -21.14 27.37 9.32
N ALA A 33 -20.12 27.28 10.19
CA ALA A 33 -18.93 28.12 10.11
C ALA A 33 -18.10 27.75 8.85
N GLN A 34 -17.91 26.46 8.56
CA GLN A 34 -17.22 26.00 7.36
C GLN A 34 -17.97 26.47 6.10
N THR A 35 -19.29 26.29 6.06
CA THR A 35 -20.13 26.72 4.93
C THR A 35 -20.01 28.22 4.69
N ARG A 36 -20.01 29.04 5.77
CA ARG A 36 -19.84 30.50 5.68
C ARG A 36 -18.48 30.84 5.06
N ARG A 37 -17.38 30.30 5.57
CA ARG A 37 -16.03 30.57 5.07
C ARG A 37 -15.86 30.14 3.62
N ILE A 38 -16.39 28.99 3.22
CA ILE A 38 -16.38 28.53 1.83
C ILE A 38 -17.17 29.49 0.92
N LYS A 39 -18.33 29.98 1.37
CA LYS A 39 -19.11 30.97 0.59
C LYS A 39 -18.37 32.30 0.45
N GLU A 40 -17.73 32.79 1.50
CA GLU A 40 -16.91 34.00 1.47
C GLU A 40 -15.75 33.85 0.49
N TYR A 41 -15.05 32.72 0.54
CA TYR A 41 -13.98 32.40 -0.42
C TYR A 41 -14.49 32.31 -1.87
N ALA A 42 -15.60 31.61 -2.11
CA ALA A 42 -16.18 31.48 -3.44
C ALA A 42 -16.55 32.87 -4.01
N ARG A 43 -17.13 33.76 -3.20
CA ARG A 43 -17.41 35.16 -3.61
C ARG A 43 -16.14 35.93 -3.96
N PHE A 44 -15.10 35.82 -3.10
CA PHE A 44 -13.82 36.48 -3.33
C PHE A 44 -13.18 36.02 -4.65
N LYS A 45 -13.32 34.75 -4.99
CA LYS A 45 -12.80 34.15 -6.25
C LYS A 45 -13.78 34.27 -7.44
N SER A 46 -14.91 34.94 -7.28
CA SER A 46 -15.98 35.02 -8.29
C SER A 46 -16.49 33.67 -8.78
N LEU A 47 -16.49 32.66 -7.89
CA LEU A 47 -17.01 31.32 -8.18
C LEU A 47 -18.51 31.25 -7.88
N ILE A 48 -19.22 30.50 -8.73
CA ILE A 48 -20.67 30.26 -8.61
C ILE A 48 -20.86 29.00 -7.76
N LEU A 49 -21.41 29.15 -6.56
CA LEU A 49 -21.63 28.05 -5.61
C LEU A 49 -23.08 28.11 -5.09
N ALA A 50 -23.94 27.25 -5.60
CA ALA A 50 -25.33 27.16 -5.19
C ALA A 50 -25.47 26.34 -3.87
N LYS A 51 -26.62 26.48 -3.20
CA LYS A 51 -26.88 25.72 -1.96
C LYS A 51 -26.83 24.20 -2.18
N ILE A 52 -27.26 23.72 -3.34
CA ILE A 52 -27.28 22.30 -3.70
C ILE A 52 -25.87 21.72 -3.96
N ASP A 53 -24.87 22.58 -4.17
CA ASP A 53 -23.50 22.19 -4.48
C ASP A 53 -22.64 21.98 -3.22
N PHE A 54 -23.22 22.04 -2.03
CA PHE A 54 -22.57 21.65 -0.80
C PHE A 54 -22.81 20.16 -0.53
N ILE A 55 -21.76 19.38 -0.64
CA ILE A 55 -21.74 17.95 -0.29
C ILE A 55 -21.21 17.83 1.14
N ILE A 56 -22.08 17.48 2.07
CA ILE A 56 -21.76 17.38 3.49
C ILE A 56 -21.75 15.91 3.90
N GLU A 57 -20.64 15.46 4.48
CA GLU A 57 -20.43 14.11 4.98
C GLU A 57 -20.21 14.12 6.48
N GLU A 58 -21.10 13.47 7.23
CA GLU A 58 -21.10 13.41 8.69
C GLU A 58 -20.74 12.01 9.18
N GLY A 59 -19.98 11.95 10.28
CA GLY A 59 -19.70 10.68 10.98
C GLY A 59 -18.74 9.72 10.26
N VAL A 60 -18.09 10.14 9.17
CA VAL A 60 -17.19 9.28 8.39
C VAL A 60 -15.73 9.56 8.75
N SER A 61 -14.96 8.47 8.95
CA SER A 61 -13.52 8.55 9.21
C SER A 61 -12.76 9.13 8.02
N GLY A 62 -11.83 10.06 8.29
CA GLY A 62 -10.90 10.57 7.27
C GLY A 62 -9.94 9.53 6.69
N GLY A 63 -9.78 8.37 7.36
CA GLY A 63 -8.92 7.27 6.88
C GLY A 63 -9.47 6.50 5.68
N ILE A 64 -10.76 6.67 5.36
CA ILE A 64 -11.37 6.12 4.14
C ILE A 64 -11.03 7.07 2.98
N PRO A 65 -10.51 6.60 1.83
CA PRO A 65 -10.25 7.42 0.66
C PRO A 65 -11.49 8.22 0.22
N LEU A 66 -11.28 9.45 -0.29
CA LEU A 66 -12.37 10.36 -0.62
C LEU A 66 -13.43 9.70 -1.52
N TRP A 67 -13.00 9.04 -2.58
CA TRP A 67 -13.91 8.44 -3.56
C TRP A 67 -14.60 7.14 -3.10
N GLU A 68 -14.17 6.56 -1.98
CA GLU A 68 -14.80 5.38 -1.36
C GLU A 68 -15.90 5.74 -0.36
N ARG A 69 -15.95 6.99 0.11
CA ARG A 69 -16.99 7.49 1.01
C ARG A 69 -18.32 7.64 0.28
N SER A 70 -19.42 7.52 1.03
CA SER A 70 -20.78 7.63 0.45
C SER A 70 -20.99 8.97 -0.26
N LYS A 71 -20.71 10.08 0.43
CA LYS A 71 -20.84 11.43 -0.12
C LYS A 71 -19.70 11.77 -1.09
N GLY A 72 -18.52 11.16 -0.91
CA GLY A 72 -17.41 11.26 -1.86
C GLY A 72 -17.76 10.65 -3.22
N ARG A 73 -18.42 9.49 -3.26
CA ARG A 73 -18.97 8.90 -4.50
C ARG A 73 -20.00 9.82 -5.16
N HIS A 74 -20.90 10.42 -4.36
CA HIS A 74 -21.87 11.39 -4.88
C HIS A 74 -21.17 12.63 -5.44
N LEU A 75 -20.15 13.16 -4.75
CA LEU A 75 -19.31 14.23 -5.29
C LEU A 75 -18.69 13.85 -6.64
N LYS A 76 -18.11 12.66 -6.74
CA LYS A 76 -17.54 12.18 -8.00
C LYS A 76 -18.58 12.07 -9.12
N GLN A 77 -19.80 11.64 -8.81
CA GLN A 77 -20.92 11.60 -9.77
C GLN A 77 -21.28 12.99 -10.26
N ARG A 78 -21.32 14.00 -9.36
CA ARG A 78 -21.61 15.38 -9.71
C ARG A 78 -20.50 15.97 -10.59
N LEU A 79 -19.24 15.71 -10.26
CA LEU A 79 -18.09 16.15 -11.10
C LEU A 79 -18.09 15.45 -12.47
N ALA A 80 -18.60 14.23 -12.57
CA ALA A 80 -18.69 13.50 -13.83
C ALA A 80 -19.75 14.04 -14.81
N THR A 81 -20.63 14.98 -14.39
CA THR A 81 -21.57 15.65 -15.31
C THR A 81 -20.84 16.60 -16.25
N GLY A 82 -19.68 17.15 -15.85
CA GLY A 82 -18.93 18.14 -16.60
C GLY A 82 -19.45 19.58 -16.40
N ASP A 83 -20.26 19.83 -15.37
CA ASP A 83 -20.84 21.14 -15.07
C ASP A 83 -19.95 22.01 -14.17
N TYR A 84 -18.90 21.42 -13.55
CA TYR A 84 -18.06 22.05 -12.55
C TYR A 84 -16.61 22.14 -13.01
N SER A 85 -15.98 23.31 -12.81
CA SER A 85 -14.54 23.51 -13.01
C SER A 85 -13.77 23.70 -11.70
N HIS A 86 -14.47 23.75 -10.57
CA HIS A 86 -13.85 24.04 -9.27
C HIS A 86 -14.43 23.14 -8.17
N LEU A 87 -13.53 22.51 -7.40
CA LEU A 87 -13.85 21.80 -6.14
C LEU A 87 -13.28 22.61 -4.98
N ILE A 88 -14.11 22.92 -3.98
CA ILE A 88 -13.72 23.68 -2.80
C ILE A 88 -13.77 22.79 -1.57
N ILE A 89 -12.68 22.74 -0.80
CA ILE A 89 -12.60 22.07 0.51
C ILE A 89 -12.15 23.10 1.57
N MET A 90 -12.51 22.86 2.83
CA MET A 90 -12.11 23.76 3.90
C MET A 90 -10.64 23.61 4.27
N LYS A 91 -10.21 22.38 4.59
CA LYS A 91 -8.82 22.02 4.97
C LYS A 91 -8.45 20.67 4.38
N LEU A 92 -7.16 20.43 4.15
CA LEU A 92 -6.67 19.16 3.62
C LEU A 92 -6.98 17.99 4.53
N ASP A 93 -6.71 18.11 5.83
CA ASP A 93 -6.95 17.05 6.82
C ASP A 93 -8.44 16.69 6.98
N ARG A 94 -9.33 17.56 6.56
CA ARG A 94 -10.77 17.29 6.52
C ARG A 94 -11.15 16.44 5.32
N ALA A 95 -10.56 16.68 4.17
CA ALA A 95 -10.82 15.88 2.97
C ALA A 95 -9.99 14.60 2.92
N PHE A 96 -8.70 14.70 3.26
CA PHE A 96 -7.73 13.61 3.12
C PHE A 96 -7.00 13.34 4.43
N ARG A 97 -6.75 12.09 4.74
CA ARG A 97 -5.86 11.67 5.84
C ARG A 97 -4.52 11.15 5.29
N LEU A 98 -4.57 10.54 4.11
CA LEU A 98 -3.40 9.98 3.44
C LEU A 98 -2.96 10.93 2.32
N THR A 99 -1.68 11.27 2.29
CA THR A 99 -1.09 12.11 1.24
C THR A 99 -1.25 11.46 -0.16
N SER A 100 -1.17 10.14 -0.24
CA SER A 100 -1.39 9.40 -1.48
C SER A 100 -2.81 9.53 -2.04
N ASP A 101 -3.85 9.54 -1.17
CA ASP A 101 -5.25 9.75 -1.57
C ASP A 101 -5.44 11.17 -2.09
N MET A 102 -4.86 12.17 -1.41
CA MET A 102 -4.88 13.57 -1.85
C MET A 102 -4.24 13.71 -3.24
N LEU A 103 -3.03 13.19 -3.44
CA LEU A 103 -2.31 13.32 -4.71
C LEU A 103 -3.05 12.66 -5.86
N SER A 104 -3.54 11.42 -5.66
CA SER A 104 -4.32 10.73 -6.70
C SER A 104 -5.61 11.46 -7.05
N THR A 105 -6.26 12.07 -6.05
CA THR A 105 -7.47 12.89 -6.27
C THR A 105 -7.14 14.15 -7.05
N VAL A 106 -6.06 14.84 -6.70
CA VAL A 106 -5.63 16.07 -7.40
C VAL A 106 -5.25 15.77 -8.85
N ASP A 107 -4.53 14.67 -9.10
CA ASP A 107 -4.18 14.25 -10.46
C ASP A 107 -5.43 13.95 -11.29
N GLU A 108 -6.43 13.28 -10.70
CA GLU A 108 -7.70 12.97 -11.37
C GLU A 108 -8.50 14.26 -11.67
N LEU A 109 -8.52 15.22 -10.75
CA LEU A 109 -9.15 16.53 -10.96
C LEU A 109 -8.41 17.34 -12.03
N ALA A 110 -7.08 17.38 -11.99
CA ALA A 110 -6.26 18.08 -12.96
C ALA A 110 -6.43 17.51 -14.38
N ALA A 111 -6.48 16.19 -14.53
CA ALA A 111 -6.77 15.52 -15.80
C ALA A 111 -8.15 15.89 -16.38
N ALA A 112 -9.08 16.28 -15.51
CA ALA A 112 -10.42 16.76 -15.88
C ALA A 112 -10.51 18.30 -15.96
N ASP A 113 -9.40 19.04 -15.89
CA ASP A 113 -9.36 20.52 -15.83
C ASP A 113 -10.23 21.10 -14.69
N ILE A 114 -10.27 20.43 -13.55
CA ILE A 114 -10.96 20.89 -12.35
C ILE A 114 -9.93 21.37 -11.33
N SER A 115 -10.05 22.62 -10.92
CA SER A 115 -9.18 23.24 -9.92
C SER A 115 -9.64 22.88 -8.50
N LEU A 116 -8.72 22.39 -7.65
CA LEU A 116 -8.96 22.21 -6.23
C LEU A 116 -8.60 23.50 -5.47
N HIS A 117 -9.53 23.99 -4.67
CA HIS A 117 -9.36 25.12 -3.77
C HIS A 117 -9.40 24.66 -2.31
N ILE A 118 -8.37 25.03 -1.55
CA ILE A 118 -8.26 24.77 -0.12
C ILE A 118 -8.39 26.13 0.58
N VAL A 119 -9.46 26.33 1.34
CA VAL A 119 -9.81 27.64 1.91
C VAL A 119 -8.90 28.04 3.06
N ASP A 120 -8.47 27.08 3.86
CA ASP A 120 -7.62 27.33 5.03
C ASP A 120 -6.47 26.32 5.08
N MET A 121 -5.31 26.84 4.74
CA MET A 121 -4.06 26.13 4.86
C MET A 121 -3.10 26.98 5.69
N ASN A 122 -3.17 26.81 7.02
CA ASN A 122 -2.41 27.64 7.98
C ASN A 122 -2.64 29.14 7.81
N GLY A 123 -3.90 29.53 7.50
CA GLY A 123 -4.28 30.93 7.32
C GLY A 123 -4.28 31.44 5.88
N GLU A 124 -3.73 30.69 4.93
CA GLU A 124 -3.73 31.04 3.52
C GLU A 124 -4.59 30.07 2.69
N ALA A 125 -5.13 30.56 1.58
CA ALA A 125 -5.87 29.72 0.64
C ALA A 125 -4.95 29.25 -0.49
N VAL A 126 -5.07 27.97 -0.86
CA VAL A 126 -4.33 27.35 -1.96
C VAL A 126 -5.29 27.05 -3.12
N ASP A 127 -4.90 27.47 -4.32
CA ASP A 127 -5.62 27.22 -5.58
C ASP A 127 -4.68 26.44 -6.51
N THR A 128 -5.03 25.19 -6.82
CA THR A 128 -4.15 24.31 -7.60
C THR A 128 -4.02 24.71 -9.07
N SER A 129 -4.84 25.63 -9.57
CA SER A 129 -4.68 26.22 -10.90
C SER A 129 -3.53 27.24 -10.96
N SER A 130 -3.15 27.81 -9.80
CA SER A 130 -2.09 28.81 -9.69
C SER A 130 -0.69 28.17 -9.73
N SER A 131 0.34 28.94 -10.09
CA SER A 131 1.74 28.49 -10.05
C SER A 131 2.17 28.12 -8.62
N MET A 132 1.73 28.87 -7.62
CA MET A 132 1.99 28.59 -6.19
C MET A 132 1.30 27.30 -5.75
N GLY A 133 0.05 27.07 -6.17
CA GLY A 133 -0.66 25.83 -5.87
C GLY A 133 0.00 24.59 -6.50
N ARG A 134 0.47 24.70 -7.74
CA ARG A 134 1.24 23.61 -8.39
C ARG A 134 2.57 23.34 -7.69
N PHE A 135 3.29 24.37 -7.29
CA PHE A 135 4.52 24.25 -6.50
C PHE A 135 4.24 23.52 -5.17
N PHE A 136 3.19 23.92 -4.48
CA PHE A 136 2.75 23.27 -3.24
C PHE A 136 2.47 21.78 -3.44
N LEU A 137 1.71 21.41 -4.48
CA LEU A 137 1.43 20.00 -4.81
C LEU A 137 2.72 19.21 -5.09
N THR A 138 3.68 19.82 -5.77
CA THR A 138 4.99 19.19 -6.04
C THR A 138 5.74 18.87 -4.74
N ILE A 139 5.75 19.81 -3.78
CA ILE A 139 6.35 19.57 -2.46
C ILE A 139 5.61 18.44 -1.73
N MET A 140 4.29 18.44 -1.73
CA MET A 140 3.51 17.39 -1.07
C MET A 140 3.74 16.01 -1.69
N ALA A 141 3.87 15.95 -3.02
CA ALA A 141 4.22 14.72 -3.73
C ALA A 141 5.61 14.20 -3.32
N ALA A 142 6.61 15.07 -3.27
CA ALA A 142 7.96 14.73 -2.83
C ALA A 142 8.01 14.24 -1.38
N MET A 143 7.26 14.89 -0.48
CA MET A 143 7.13 14.45 0.92
C MET A 143 6.50 13.06 1.04
N ALA A 144 5.43 12.79 0.28
CA ALA A 144 4.79 11.47 0.27
C ALA A 144 5.72 10.37 -0.26
N GLU A 145 6.56 10.66 -1.23
CA GLU A 145 7.55 9.73 -1.75
C GLU A 145 8.66 9.47 -0.71
N MET A 146 9.13 10.51 -0.05
CA MET A 146 10.10 10.40 1.04
C MET A 146 9.55 9.53 2.20
N GLU A 147 8.31 9.74 2.64
CA GLU A 147 7.67 8.92 3.68
C GLU A 147 7.61 7.44 3.28
N ARG A 148 7.23 7.14 2.03
CA ARG A 148 7.22 5.75 1.51
C ARG A 148 8.63 5.15 1.50
N GLY A 149 9.62 5.93 1.13
CA GLY A 149 11.04 5.54 1.17
C GLY A 149 11.48 5.15 2.58
N LEU A 150 11.25 6.03 3.54
CA LEU A 150 11.60 5.81 4.95
C LEU A 150 10.91 4.58 5.56
N VAL A 151 9.63 4.35 5.24
CA VAL A 151 8.91 3.13 5.69
C VAL A 151 9.52 1.88 5.08
N SER A 152 9.89 1.93 3.79
CA SER A 152 10.56 0.80 3.11
C SER A 152 11.91 0.50 3.72
N GLU A 153 12.73 1.53 4.00
CA GLU A 153 14.04 1.40 4.64
C GLU A 153 13.93 0.78 6.03
N ARG A 154 13.07 1.32 6.90
CA ARG A 154 12.81 0.77 8.24
C ARG A 154 12.36 -0.69 8.19
N THR A 155 11.51 -1.03 7.22
CA THR A 155 11.05 -2.42 7.03
C THR A 155 12.22 -3.33 6.64
N LYS A 156 13.10 -2.89 5.72
CA LYS A 156 14.30 -3.65 5.32
C LYS A 156 15.27 -3.82 6.48
N GLU A 157 15.51 -2.77 7.25
CA GLU A 157 16.38 -2.81 8.44
C GLU A 157 15.83 -3.78 9.48
N GLY A 158 14.53 -3.69 9.82
CA GLY A 158 13.88 -4.61 10.75
C GLY A 158 13.95 -6.07 10.28
N MET A 159 13.74 -6.31 8.96
CA MET A 159 13.89 -7.66 8.39
C MET A 159 15.33 -8.17 8.44
N ASN A 160 16.31 -7.31 8.21
CA ASN A 160 17.73 -7.67 8.31
C ASN A 160 18.13 -7.97 9.74
N GLN A 161 17.63 -7.19 10.70
CA GLN A 161 17.85 -7.45 12.12
C GLN A 161 17.28 -8.80 12.54
N LEU A 162 16.02 -9.11 12.16
CA LEU A 162 15.42 -10.41 12.45
C LEU A 162 16.22 -11.58 11.85
N LYS A 163 16.81 -11.40 10.66
CA LYS A 163 17.69 -12.41 10.05
C LYS A 163 18.98 -12.58 10.85
N ALA A 164 19.60 -11.48 11.27
CA ALA A 164 20.83 -11.51 12.06
C ALA A 164 20.61 -12.19 13.43
N ASP A 165 19.45 -11.95 14.03
CA ASP A 165 19.05 -12.56 15.31
C ASP A 165 18.54 -14.01 15.16
N HIS A 166 18.58 -14.60 13.96
CA HIS A 166 17.99 -15.92 13.65
C HIS A 166 16.50 -16.05 14.03
N LYS A 167 15.78 -14.95 14.06
CA LYS A 167 14.34 -14.92 14.32
C LYS A 167 13.55 -15.13 13.05
N LYS A 168 12.29 -15.58 13.20
CA LYS A 168 11.37 -15.71 12.09
C LYS A 168 11.10 -14.35 11.45
N PHE A 169 11.47 -14.18 10.18
CA PHE A 169 11.29 -12.96 9.39
C PHE A 169 10.37 -13.15 8.17
N THR A 170 9.95 -14.37 7.90
CA THR A 170 9.05 -14.72 6.80
C THR A 170 8.13 -15.87 7.22
N HIS A 171 7.15 -16.21 6.36
CA HIS A 171 6.11 -17.17 6.70
C HIS A 171 6.64 -18.56 7.06
N SER A 172 7.47 -19.16 6.23
CA SER A 172 8.10 -20.45 6.49
C SER A 172 9.27 -20.66 5.54
N ILE A 173 10.38 -21.10 6.07
CA ILE A 173 11.59 -21.42 5.31
C ILE A 173 11.76 -22.93 5.34
N TYR A 174 11.85 -23.57 4.18
CA TYR A 174 12.15 -25.00 4.10
C TYR A 174 13.53 -25.27 4.70
N GLY A 175 13.64 -26.28 5.57
CA GLY A 175 14.85 -26.57 6.33
C GLY A 175 14.90 -25.96 7.73
N TRP A 176 13.88 -25.16 8.12
CA TRP A 176 13.84 -24.50 9.41
C TRP A 176 12.45 -24.56 10.04
N ASP A 177 12.38 -24.87 11.31
CA ASP A 177 11.19 -24.73 12.14
C ASP A 177 11.28 -23.48 13.01
N VAL A 178 10.23 -23.14 13.70
CA VAL A 178 10.17 -21.98 14.60
C VAL A 178 9.82 -22.48 15.98
N ASP A 179 10.66 -22.16 16.97
CA ASP A 179 10.42 -22.49 18.38
C ASP A 179 9.33 -21.58 19.00
N GLU A 180 9.01 -21.84 20.27
CA GLU A 180 8.01 -21.07 21.03
C GLU A 180 8.40 -19.59 21.21
N ASN A 181 9.70 -19.26 21.12
CA ASN A 181 10.25 -17.91 21.24
C ASN A 181 10.37 -17.17 19.88
N GLY A 182 9.94 -17.81 18.79
CA GLY A 182 10.04 -17.26 17.45
C GLY A 182 11.44 -17.38 16.83
N MET A 183 12.35 -18.18 17.41
CA MET A 183 13.68 -18.45 16.87
C MET A 183 13.61 -19.56 15.82
N LEU A 184 14.51 -19.48 14.83
CA LEU A 184 14.63 -20.48 13.78
C LEU A 184 15.52 -21.64 14.25
N GLU A 185 14.96 -22.82 14.30
CA GLU A 185 15.69 -24.08 14.58
C GLU A 185 15.83 -24.93 13.32
N PRO A 186 16.97 -25.65 13.17
CA PRO A 186 17.18 -26.52 12.02
C PRO A 186 16.20 -27.70 12.00
N ASN A 187 15.42 -27.83 10.92
CA ASN A 187 14.73 -29.07 10.61
C ASN A 187 15.67 -29.97 9.81
N TRP A 188 16.33 -30.90 10.50
CA TRP A 188 17.37 -31.72 9.90
C TRP A 188 16.88 -32.60 8.75
N SER A 189 15.66 -33.09 8.81
CA SER A 189 15.06 -33.84 7.70
C SER A 189 14.95 -33.00 6.44
N GLU A 190 14.38 -31.81 6.57
CA GLU A 190 14.23 -30.88 5.45
C GLU A 190 15.60 -30.37 4.94
N GLN A 191 16.56 -30.15 5.84
CA GLN A 191 17.91 -29.74 5.46
C GLN A 191 18.65 -30.82 4.67
N ASN A 192 18.46 -32.08 5.03
CA ASN A 192 18.98 -33.20 4.24
C ASN A 192 18.40 -33.23 2.82
N TYR A 193 17.11 -32.93 2.65
CA TYR A 193 16.53 -32.81 1.33
C TYR A 193 17.08 -31.63 0.53
N ILE A 194 17.47 -30.53 1.18
CA ILE A 194 18.17 -29.43 0.50
C ILE A 194 19.53 -29.90 -0.05
N ASP A 195 20.27 -30.69 0.75
CA ASP A 195 21.55 -31.27 0.31
C ASP A 195 21.35 -32.26 -0.85
N TYR A 196 20.31 -33.09 -0.78
CA TYR A 196 19.91 -33.97 -1.87
C TYR A 196 19.59 -33.18 -3.14
N MET A 197 18.79 -32.10 -3.06
CA MET A 197 18.46 -31.25 -4.21
C MET A 197 19.72 -30.70 -4.86
N LYS A 198 20.67 -30.17 -4.06
CA LYS A 198 21.95 -29.66 -4.54
C LYS A 198 22.77 -30.75 -5.19
N TRP A 199 22.93 -31.87 -4.53
CA TRP A 199 23.70 -33.00 -5.06
C TRP A 199 23.15 -33.53 -6.41
N GLN A 200 21.82 -33.65 -6.52
CA GLN A 200 21.20 -34.08 -7.78
C GLN A 200 21.42 -33.12 -8.93
N ILE A 201 21.49 -31.82 -8.64
CA ILE A 201 21.70 -30.79 -9.66
C ILE A 201 23.21 -30.68 -9.97
N ASP A 202 24.04 -30.53 -8.95
CA ASP A 202 25.45 -30.18 -9.12
C ASP A 202 26.31 -31.39 -9.53
N VAL A 203 25.97 -32.61 -9.06
CA VAL A 203 26.75 -33.83 -9.33
C VAL A 203 26.09 -34.68 -10.40
N ASN A 204 24.77 -34.89 -10.35
CA ASN A 204 24.08 -35.76 -11.30
C ASN A 204 23.51 -35.01 -12.53
N GLY A 205 23.70 -33.69 -12.63
CA GLY A 205 23.28 -32.89 -13.76
C GLY A 205 21.75 -32.82 -13.95
N MET A 206 20.96 -33.15 -12.93
CA MET A 206 19.49 -33.13 -13.05
C MET A 206 18.94 -31.73 -13.15
N THR A 207 17.89 -31.55 -13.95
CA THR A 207 17.15 -30.29 -13.98
C THR A 207 16.31 -30.12 -12.70
N THR A 208 16.06 -28.88 -12.28
CA THR A 208 15.22 -28.58 -11.11
C THR A 208 13.80 -29.20 -11.23
N SER A 209 13.27 -29.27 -12.44
CA SER A 209 11.98 -29.92 -12.71
C SER A 209 12.03 -31.44 -12.52
N SER A 210 13.16 -32.08 -12.88
CA SER A 210 13.35 -33.51 -12.68
C SER A 210 13.53 -33.85 -11.20
N VAL A 211 14.25 -33.01 -10.46
CA VAL A 211 14.38 -33.14 -8.99
C VAL A 211 13.01 -32.98 -8.32
N ALA A 212 12.20 -32.00 -8.72
CA ALA A 212 10.85 -31.83 -8.19
C ALA A 212 9.97 -33.06 -8.43
N ARG A 213 10.01 -33.65 -9.63
CA ARG A 213 9.27 -34.90 -9.93
C ARG A 213 9.75 -36.07 -9.08
N SER A 214 11.06 -36.18 -8.86
CA SER A 214 11.64 -37.22 -8.00
C SER A 214 11.15 -37.12 -6.56
N LEU A 215 11.21 -35.91 -5.97
CA LEU A 215 10.72 -35.68 -4.61
C LEU A 215 9.22 -35.94 -4.47
N ASN A 216 8.42 -35.54 -5.46
CA ASN A 216 6.99 -35.79 -5.45
C ASN A 216 6.65 -37.29 -5.54
N ARG A 217 7.41 -38.07 -6.32
CA ARG A 217 7.26 -39.55 -6.37
C ARG A 217 7.61 -40.21 -5.03
N GLN A 218 8.59 -39.66 -4.31
CA GLN A 218 9.01 -40.12 -2.99
C GLN A 218 8.06 -39.66 -1.87
N GLY A 219 7.00 -38.90 -2.20
CA GLY A 219 6.04 -38.38 -1.23
C GLY A 219 6.56 -37.22 -0.39
N VAL A 220 7.74 -36.66 -0.71
CA VAL A 220 8.34 -35.53 0.02
C VAL A 220 7.53 -34.28 -0.25
N LYS A 221 7.05 -33.66 0.81
CA LYS A 221 6.22 -32.43 0.74
C LYS A 221 7.08 -31.17 0.91
N GLY A 222 6.64 -30.07 0.28
CA GLY A 222 7.16 -28.76 0.61
C GLY A 222 6.71 -28.30 2.00
N LYS A 223 7.30 -27.24 2.53
CA LYS A 223 7.05 -26.74 3.91
C LYS A 223 5.58 -26.55 4.27
N ARG A 224 4.72 -26.28 3.33
CA ARG A 224 3.26 -26.11 3.49
C ARG A 224 2.46 -27.34 3.03
N GLY A 225 3.10 -28.50 2.94
CA GLY A 225 2.44 -29.74 2.51
C GLY A 225 2.18 -29.86 1.01
N GLY A 226 2.52 -28.86 0.21
CA GLY A 226 2.31 -28.84 -1.24
C GLY A 226 3.34 -29.68 -2.02
N LYS A 227 3.02 -29.97 -3.29
CA LYS A 227 3.94 -30.64 -4.23
C LYS A 227 5.07 -29.68 -4.66
N TRP A 228 6.23 -30.25 -4.91
CA TRP A 228 7.38 -29.53 -5.46
C TRP A 228 7.17 -29.16 -6.92
N GLN A 229 7.69 -28.00 -7.28
CA GLN A 229 7.81 -27.47 -8.64
C GLN A 229 9.26 -27.03 -8.88
N GLY A 230 9.73 -27.00 -10.13
CA GLY A 230 11.11 -26.65 -10.44
C GLY A 230 11.53 -25.27 -9.92
N ASN A 231 10.65 -24.26 -10.02
CA ASN A 231 10.89 -22.91 -9.48
C ASN A 231 10.99 -22.89 -7.93
N ALA A 232 10.27 -23.79 -7.24
CA ALA A 232 10.36 -23.92 -5.80
C ALA A 232 11.72 -24.52 -5.38
N ILE A 233 12.21 -25.55 -6.11
CA ILE A 233 13.57 -26.09 -5.93
C ILE A 233 14.60 -24.98 -6.08
N THR A 234 14.53 -24.23 -7.21
CA THR A 234 15.47 -23.12 -7.47
C THR A 234 15.47 -22.09 -6.33
N ARG A 235 14.30 -21.69 -5.84
CA ARG A 235 14.20 -20.73 -4.72
C ARG A 235 14.77 -21.31 -3.44
N THR A 236 14.53 -22.58 -3.15
CA THR A 236 15.03 -23.22 -1.94
C THR A 236 16.55 -23.28 -1.94
N ILE A 237 17.20 -23.81 -2.99
CA ILE A 237 18.66 -23.93 -3.03
C ILE A 237 19.40 -22.59 -3.14
N LYS A 238 18.77 -21.55 -3.74
CA LYS A 238 19.34 -20.18 -3.86
C LYS A 238 19.11 -19.32 -2.62
N ASN A 239 18.33 -19.78 -1.66
CA ASN A 239 18.06 -19.00 -0.46
C ASN A 239 19.37 -18.76 0.32
N THR A 240 19.75 -17.51 0.49
CA THR A 240 20.99 -17.09 1.16
C THR A 240 21.03 -17.56 2.63
N PHE A 241 19.89 -17.71 3.27
CA PHE A 241 19.80 -18.21 4.64
C PHE A 241 20.34 -19.64 4.80
N HIS A 242 20.35 -20.45 3.73
CA HIS A 242 20.96 -21.78 3.76
C HIS A 242 22.48 -21.77 3.57
N LYS A 243 23.11 -20.64 3.24
CA LYS A 243 24.58 -20.55 3.11
C LYS A 243 25.28 -20.63 4.46
N GLU A 244 24.63 -20.13 5.50
CA GLU A 244 25.18 -20.03 6.86
C GLU A 244 24.79 -21.23 7.74
N ARG A 245 24.01 -22.18 7.20
CA ARG A 245 23.59 -23.33 7.99
C ARG A 245 24.76 -24.26 8.32
N LYS A 246 24.78 -24.79 9.53
CA LYS A 246 25.67 -25.88 9.91
C LYS A 246 25.36 -27.13 9.09
N LYS A 247 26.37 -27.96 8.79
CA LYS A 247 26.12 -29.26 8.19
C LYS A 247 25.31 -30.10 9.15
N SER A 248 24.40 -30.93 8.61
CA SER A 248 23.62 -31.88 9.41
C SER A 248 24.56 -32.76 10.20
N PRO A 249 24.34 -32.94 11.52
CA PRO A 249 25.08 -33.91 12.30
C PRO A 249 24.75 -35.35 11.88
N TYR A 250 23.75 -35.55 11.06
CA TYR A 250 23.32 -36.85 10.51
C TYR A 250 23.44 -36.82 8.97
N PRO A 251 24.69 -36.85 8.41
CA PRO A 251 24.86 -36.83 6.97
C PRO A 251 24.31 -38.13 6.38
N ILE A 252 23.40 -38.00 5.42
CA ILE A 252 22.86 -39.16 4.71
C ILE A 252 23.80 -39.48 3.58
N ASN A 253 24.26 -40.71 3.50
CA ASN A 253 25.05 -41.22 2.39
C ASN A 253 24.15 -41.45 1.18
N TRP A 254 24.14 -40.51 0.22
CA TRP A 254 23.31 -40.54 -0.99
C TRP A 254 23.65 -41.65 -1.99
N GLY A 255 24.79 -42.35 -1.79
CA GLY A 255 25.29 -43.40 -2.67
C GLY A 255 24.78 -44.79 -2.39
N SER A 256 24.20 -45.04 -1.25
CA SER A 256 23.69 -46.35 -0.86
C SER A 256 22.23 -46.28 -0.45
N LYS A 257 21.38 -46.46 -1.46
CA LYS A 257 19.91 -46.74 -1.35
C LYS A 257 19.03 -46.16 -0.24
N PRO A 258 17.71 -46.38 -0.43
CA PRO A 258 16.80 -45.24 -0.44
C PRO A 258 16.17 -45.00 0.92
N TRP A 259 15.87 -43.82 1.13
CA TRP A 259 14.93 -43.12 1.99
C TRP A 259 13.64 -43.88 2.32
N HIS A 260 13.72 -45.10 2.86
CA HIS A 260 12.55 -45.75 3.45
C HIS A 260 12.81 -45.99 4.92
N SER A 261 11.89 -45.47 5.73
CA SER A 261 11.75 -45.61 7.16
C SER A 261 12.48 -44.55 8.00
N HIS A 262 11.82 -43.50 8.34
CA HIS A 262 11.15 -43.40 9.66
C HIS A 262 10.12 -42.27 9.65
#